data_4ea1826dd4befd7fc5b28a7497fec321
#
_entry.id   4ea1826dd4befd7fc5b28a7497fec321
#
_cell.length_a   1.000
_cell.length_b   1.000
_cell.length_c   1.000
_cell.angle_alpha   90.00
_cell.angle_beta   90.00
_cell.angle_gamma   90.00
#
_symmetry.space_group_name_H-M   'P 1'
#
loop_
_entity.id
_entity.type
_entity.pdbx_description
1 polymer ?
#
loop_
_entity_poly.entity_id
_entity_poly.type
_entity_poly.pdbx_seq_one_letter_code
_entity_poly.pdbx_strand_id
1 'polypeptide(L)'
;MSSKGIRTIKSGDGGHPSKEIVGSESQLLRSKRIVLCITGSVAAYRAIDLSRLLMRHGAEVYPVMTTTTSSKFLTEEMMRWATGNKVVTTLTSDLEHIDLADYDKSDMVIVYPCTANTIGKFVNGIDDTSVTSVLSVAFGSRIAILIAPAMHRSMYENEIIRNNIHRLKSFGVFFVEPTMVENKAKVPSPNEVLDRVFEIFSYNIVHSDKKILVTAGSTLERIDPVRVLTNLSSGKMGISIAEIAAKQGMEVTLIYGHGEVSPPSLPNINTIRIESAAEMYEKIKFEILKNDPHIMFHCAAVSDFTLSHPAGQKIDSHKRSLNLEMTPTKKIIDEVKKWKRELILVAFKAEFDVSVESLVERAYKKLKKCNADFIVANDLDRTGCGFGSDTNEVYIIDKKKKILHLPIQRKEHIAAKLVELVIDEHRKRLDNQLG
;
A
#
# COMPACT_ATOMS: atom_id res chain seq x y z
N MET A 1 -43.86 32.31 -30.89
CA MET A 1 -44.02 32.16 -29.43
C MET A 1 -43.65 30.73 -29.06
N SER A 2 -42.46 30.56 -28.56
CA SER A 2 -41.88 29.22 -28.29
C SER A 2 -41.97 28.96 -26.79
N SER A 3 -42.75 27.97 -26.39
CA SER A 3 -42.84 27.48 -25.00
C SER A 3 -41.62 26.66 -24.65
N LYS A 4 -40.76 27.19 -23.82
CA LYS A 4 -39.68 26.42 -23.17
C LYS A 4 -40.29 25.45 -22.16
N GLY A 5 -40.19 24.14 -22.48
CA GLY A 5 -40.57 23.06 -21.61
C GLY A 5 -39.69 23.03 -20.37
N ILE A 6 -40.30 23.09 -19.20
CA ILE A 6 -39.69 22.82 -17.91
C ILE A 6 -39.33 21.33 -17.90
N ARG A 7 -38.05 21.03 -17.86
CA ARG A 7 -37.57 19.65 -17.62
C ARG A 7 -37.90 19.25 -16.17
N THR A 8 -38.93 18.45 -16.00
CA THR A 8 -39.22 17.74 -14.77
C THR A 8 -38.05 16.75 -14.48
N ILE A 9 -37.32 17.00 -13.40
CA ILE A 9 -36.33 16.06 -12.89
C ILE A 9 -37.12 14.84 -12.39
N LYS A 10 -36.98 13.70 -13.06
CA LYS A 10 -37.50 12.43 -12.58
C LYS A 10 -36.68 12.06 -11.33
N SER A 11 -37.35 11.88 -10.19
CA SER A 11 -36.85 11.21 -9.00
C SER A 11 -36.66 9.73 -9.34
N GLY A 12 -35.46 9.37 -9.82
CA GLY A 12 -35.00 7.98 -9.88
C GLY A 12 -34.33 7.64 -8.52
N ASP A 13 -34.29 6.38 -8.16
CA ASP A 13 -33.62 5.79 -6.97
C ASP A 13 -32.18 6.28 -6.78
N GLY A 14 -31.98 7.52 -6.51
CA GLY A 14 -30.69 8.17 -6.44
C GLY A 14 -30.44 8.68 -5.04
N GLY A 15 -29.43 8.13 -4.38
CA GLY A 15 -28.86 8.71 -3.18
C GLY A 15 -28.51 10.20 -3.34
N HIS A 16 -28.16 10.86 -2.25
CA HIS A 16 -27.82 12.30 -2.25
C HIS A 16 -26.77 12.62 -3.34
N PRO A 17 -26.91 13.72 -4.15
CA PRO A 17 -26.00 14.05 -5.26
C PRO A 17 -24.51 14.09 -4.89
N SER A 18 -24.18 14.40 -3.63
CA SER A 18 -22.80 14.37 -3.15
C SER A 18 -22.14 12.97 -3.23
N LYS A 19 -22.92 11.91 -3.36
CA LYS A 19 -22.41 10.53 -3.48
C LYS A 19 -21.96 10.17 -4.90
N GLU A 20 -22.20 11.01 -5.90
CA GLU A 20 -21.74 10.82 -7.28
C GLU A 20 -20.21 10.74 -7.40
N ILE A 21 -19.47 11.30 -6.43
CA ILE A 21 -18.00 11.26 -6.41
C ILE A 21 -17.43 9.94 -5.86
N VAL A 22 -18.27 9.05 -5.31
CA VAL A 22 -17.79 7.81 -4.69
C VAL A 22 -17.08 6.95 -5.71
N GLY A 23 -15.79 6.67 -5.43
CA GLY A 23 -14.93 5.85 -6.29
C GLY A 23 -14.46 6.53 -7.58
N SER A 24 -14.55 7.86 -7.69
CA SER A 24 -14.13 8.61 -8.88
C SER A 24 -12.60 8.65 -9.08
N GLU A 25 -11.79 8.48 -8.03
CA GLU A 25 -10.32 8.43 -8.12
C GLU A 25 -9.79 7.01 -7.97
N SER A 26 -10.35 6.20 -7.07
CA SER A 26 -10.03 4.77 -6.96
C SER A 26 -11.14 3.99 -6.23
N GLN A 27 -11.01 2.65 -6.19
CA GLN A 27 -11.92 1.75 -5.48
C GLN A 27 -11.28 1.11 -4.24
N LEU A 28 -10.16 1.67 -3.73
CA LEU A 28 -9.39 1.07 -2.63
C LEU A 28 -10.16 0.99 -1.31
N LEU A 29 -11.13 1.89 -1.11
CA LEU A 29 -12.02 1.91 0.05
C LEU A 29 -13.46 1.46 -0.29
N ARG A 30 -13.65 0.76 -1.41
CA ARG A 30 -14.97 0.26 -1.81
C ARG A 30 -15.59 -0.58 -0.70
N SER A 31 -16.87 -0.32 -0.43
CA SER A 31 -17.66 -0.97 0.64
C SER A 31 -17.14 -0.71 2.07
N LYS A 32 -16.18 0.22 2.27
CA LYS A 32 -15.72 0.60 3.60
C LYS A 32 -16.63 1.67 4.20
N ARG A 33 -17.13 1.40 5.41
CA ARG A 33 -17.90 2.34 6.23
C ARG A 33 -16.95 3.01 7.21
N ILE A 34 -16.80 4.32 7.08
CA ILE A 34 -15.89 5.12 7.93
C ILE A 34 -16.71 6.12 8.73
N VAL A 35 -16.63 6.05 10.05
CA VAL A 35 -17.21 7.06 10.94
C VAL A 35 -16.19 8.17 11.14
N LEU A 36 -16.52 9.39 10.73
CA LEU A 36 -15.66 10.56 10.87
C LEU A 36 -16.12 11.42 12.06
N CYS A 37 -15.40 11.34 13.15
CA CYS A 37 -15.62 12.12 14.37
C CYS A 37 -14.87 13.45 14.28
N ILE A 38 -15.56 14.57 14.56
CA ILE A 38 -15.02 15.92 14.40
C ILE A 38 -15.16 16.66 15.74
N THR A 39 -14.02 17.12 16.29
CA THR A 39 -14.02 17.80 17.60
C THR A 39 -13.73 19.30 17.47
N GLY A 40 -14.06 20.07 18.52
CA GLY A 40 -14.07 21.53 18.52
C GLY A 40 -12.69 22.17 18.32
N SER A 41 -12.27 22.30 17.09
CA SER A 41 -11.03 22.95 16.65
C SER A 41 -11.30 23.85 15.45
N VAL A 42 -10.54 24.93 15.32
CA VAL A 42 -10.57 25.79 14.12
C VAL A 42 -10.29 24.97 12.85
N ALA A 43 -9.50 23.90 12.95
CA ALA A 43 -9.20 23.02 11.82
C ALA A 43 -10.37 22.09 11.40
N ALA A 44 -11.55 22.17 12.04
CA ALA A 44 -12.71 21.34 11.74
C ALA A 44 -13.17 21.45 10.27
N TYR A 45 -12.97 22.60 9.60
CA TYR A 45 -13.31 22.79 8.19
C TYR A 45 -12.63 21.78 7.27
N ARG A 46 -11.44 21.28 7.63
CA ARG A 46 -10.69 20.28 6.85
C ARG A 46 -11.37 18.91 6.80
N ALA A 47 -12.33 18.65 7.71
CA ALA A 47 -13.11 17.42 7.68
C ALA A 47 -13.95 17.28 6.42
N ILE A 48 -14.33 18.40 5.79
CA ILE A 48 -15.00 18.42 4.49
C ILE A 48 -14.11 17.80 3.42
N ASP A 49 -12.87 18.29 3.32
CA ASP A 49 -11.91 17.81 2.31
C ASP A 49 -11.56 16.34 2.53
N LEU A 50 -11.32 15.92 3.79
CA LEU A 50 -11.06 14.52 4.11
C LEU A 50 -12.27 13.63 3.76
N SER A 51 -13.49 14.04 4.10
CA SER A 51 -14.70 13.27 3.76
C SER A 51 -14.80 13.02 2.27
N ARG A 52 -14.66 14.07 1.48
CA ARG A 52 -14.76 14.00 0.03
C ARG A 52 -13.62 13.18 -0.58
N LEU A 53 -12.41 13.27 -0.01
CA LEU A 53 -11.26 12.49 -0.43
C LEU A 53 -11.48 10.99 -0.17
N LEU A 54 -11.93 10.60 1.03
CA LEU A 54 -12.28 9.23 1.37
C LEU A 54 -13.36 8.66 0.42
N MET A 55 -14.39 9.47 0.14
CA MET A 55 -15.47 9.10 -0.79
C MET A 55 -14.95 8.88 -2.22
N ARG A 56 -14.08 9.74 -2.73
CA ARG A 56 -13.45 9.56 -4.06
C ARG A 56 -12.69 8.25 -4.18
N HIS A 57 -12.20 7.72 -3.06
CA HIS A 57 -11.55 6.41 -3.01
C HIS A 57 -12.51 5.25 -2.68
N GLY A 58 -13.82 5.49 -2.67
CA GLY A 58 -14.86 4.45 -2.57
C GLY A 58 -15.48 4.26 -1.20
N ALA A 59 -15.06 5.00 -0.15
CA ALA A 59 -15.63 4.87 1.18
C ALA A 59 -17.03 5.48 1.29
N GLU A 60 -17.83 4.96 2.22
CA GLU A 60 -19.02 5.61 2.74
C GLU A 60 -18.70 6.29 4.08
N VAL A 61 -18.93 7.61 4.20
CA VAL A 61 -18.50 8.42 5.35
C VAL A 61 -19.68 8.88 6.18
N TYR A 62 -19.67 8.56 7.48
CA TYR A 62 -20.71 8.91 8.46
C TYR A 62 -20.16 9.96 9.44
N PRO A 63 -20.59 11.23 9.37
CA PRO A 63 -20.06 12.30 10.22
C PRO A 63 -20.70 12.31 11.61
N VAL A 64 -19.85 12.41 12.63
CA VAL A 64 -20.24 12.62 14.02
C VAL A 64 -19.50 13.84 14.55
N MET A 65 -20.19 14.79 15.16
CA MET A 65 -19.61 16.06 15.60
C MET A 65 -19.96 16.33 17.07
N THR A 66 -19.01 16.89 17.83
CA THR A 66 -19.37 17.44 19.14
C THR A 66 -20.27 18.67 18.98
N THR A 67 -21.15 18.92 19.93
CA THR A 67 -22.01 20.12 19.95
C THR A 67 -21.22 21.44 19.87
N THR A 68 -20.02 21.47 20.46
CA THR A 68 -19.10 22.61 20.31
C THR A 68 -18.64 22.79 18.86
N THR A 69 -18.42 21.71 18.13
CA THR A 69 -18.03 21.77 16.72
C THR A 69 -19.16 22.34 15.89
N SER A 70 -20.37 21.78 16.01
CA SER A 70 -21.53 22.17 15.20
C SER A 70 -21.98 23.61 15.46
N SER A 71 -21.84 24.09 16.70
CA SER A 71 -22.26 25.45 17.08
C SER A 71 -21.25 26.56 16.77
N LYS A 72 -19.94 26.24 16.64
CA LYS A 72 -18.89 27.27 16.55
C LYS A 72 -17.99 27.19 15.33
N PHE A 73 -17.78 26.01 14.71
CA PHE A 73 -16.70 25.83 13.76
C PHE A 73 -17.15 25.29 12.41
N LEU A 74 -18.12 24.37 12.37
CA LEU A 74 -18.53 23.68 11.17
C LEU A 74 -19.99 23.24 11.30
N THR A 75 -20.86 23.69 10.39
CA THR A 75 -22.29 23.37 10.47
C THR A 75 -22.60 21.93 10.06
N GLU A 76 -23.68 21.37 10.60
CA GLU A 76 -24.19 20.06 10.22
C GLU A 76 -24.55 20.01 8.74
N GLU A 77 -25.12 21.08 8.19
CA GLU A 77 -25.50 21.17 6.77
C GLU A 77 -24.28 21.04 5.84
N MET A 78 -23.14 21.68 6.20
CA MET A 78 -21.92 21.55 5.41
C MET A 78 -21.42 20.11 5.39
N MET A 79 -21.44 19.41 6.55
CA MET A 79 -21.03 18.01 6.61
C MET A 79 -22.01 17.06 5.93
N ARG A 80 -23.34 17.34 6.03
CA ARG A 80 -24.35 16.62 5.29
C ARG A 80 -24.18 16.79 3.79
N TRP A 81 -23.93 18.01 3.33
CA TRP A 81 -23.60 18.27 1.93
C TRP A 81 -22.32 17.52 1.51
N ALA A 82 -21.27 17.50 2.34
CA ALA A 82 -20.01 16.87 1.99
C ALA A 82 -20.10 15.35 1.84
N THR A 83 -20.91 14.68 2.68
CA THR A 83 -20.98 13.22 2.78
C THR A 83 -22.25 12.61 2.19
N GLY A 84 -23.33 13.39 2.07
CA GLY A 84 -24.66 12.89 1.71
C GLY A 84 -25.33 12.05 2.81
N ASN A 85 -24.77 12.00 4.02
CA ASN A 85 -25.29 11.21 5.16
C ASN A 85 -25.77 12.14 6.29
N LYS A 86 -26.64 11.58 7.19
CA LYS A 86 -27.07 12.26 8.42
C LYS A 86 -25.84 12.56 9.29
N VAL A 87 -25.81 13.73 9.90
CA VAL A 87 -24.79 14.15 10.85
C VAL A 87 -25.29 13.90 12.27
N VAL A 88 -24.48 13.25 13.09
CA VAL A 88 -24.81 13.03 14.52
C VAL A 88 -24.07 14.04 15.38
N THR A 89 -24.81 14.88 16.11
CA THR A 89 -24.25 15.88 17.03
C THR A 89 -24.63 15.62 18.48
N THR A 90 -25.78 14.99 18.69
CA THR A 90 -26.30 14.56 19.99
C THR A 90 -26.81 13.13 19.85
N LEU A 91 -26.69 12.36 20.92
CA LEU A 91 -27.29 11.03 20.98
C LEU A 91 -28.75 11.14 21.38
N THR A 92 -29.56 10.30 20.77
CA THR A 92 -31.00 10.20 21.01
C THR A 92 -31.40 8.79 21.41
N SER A 93 -32.70 8.54 21.50
CA SER A 93 -33.25 7.18 21.70
C SER A 93 -32.97 6.22 20.53
N ASP A 94 -32.46 6.72 19.39
CA ASP A 94 -32.11 5.92 18.22
C ASP A 94 -30.75 5.19 18.38
N LEU A 95 -30.05 5.44 19.51
CA LEU A 95 -28.77 4.77 19.85
C LEU A 95 -27.72 4.88 18.71
N GLU A 96 -27.54 6.06 18.15
CA GLU A 96 -26.70 6.32 16.96
C GLU A 96 -25.26 5.81 17.14
N HIS A 97 -24.71 5.87 18.35
CA HIS A 97 -23.36 5.38 18.65
C HIS A 97 -23.25 3.85 18.47
N ILE A 98 -24.32 3.09 18.78
CA ILE A 98 -24.38 1.65 18.57
C ILE A 98 -24.52 1.34 17.07
N ASP A 99 -25.43 2.04 16.37
CA ASP A 99 -25.62 1.83 14.91
C ASP A 99 -24.39 2.18 14.08
N LEU A 100 -23.55 3.11 14.58
CA LEU A 100 -22.34 3.54 13.87
C LEU A 100 -21.08 2.76 14.26
N ALA A 101 -20.95 2.26 15.48
CA ALA A 101 -19.66 1.82 16.01
C ALA A 101 -19.69 0.48 16.76
N ASP A 102 -20.79 -0.25 16.78
CA ASP A 102 -20.82 -1.61 17.33
C ASP A 102 -20.25 -2.64 16.33
N TYR A 103 -20.12 -3.89 16.72
CA TYR A 103 -19.56 -4.98 15.92
C TYR A 103 -20.09 -4.98 14.49
N ASP A 104 -19.17 -5.02 13.52
CA ASP A 104 -19.46 -5.06 12.07
C ASP A 104 -20.28 -3.86 11.52
N LYS A 105 -20.48 -2.79 12.30
CA LYS A 105 -21.22 -1.61 11.85
C LYS A 105 -20.39 -0.63 11.05
N SER A 106 -19.09 -0.53 11.36
CA SER A 106 -18.14 0.25 10.59
C SER A 106 -16.77 -0.41 10.53
N ASP A 107 -15.97 -0.05 9.54
CA ASP A 107 -14.63 -0.59 9.35
C ASP A 107 -13.57 0.24 10.09
N MET A 108 -13.86 1.53 10.34
CA MET A 108 -12.92 2.45 11.00
C MET A 108 -13.64 3.65 11.58
N VAL A 109 -13.13 4.14 12.72
CA VAL A 109 -13.47 5.45 13.29
C VAL A 109 -12.25 6.37 13.15
N ILE A 110 -12.43 7.53 12.53
CA ILE A 110 -11.40 8.56 12.40
C ILE A 110 -11.78 9.77 13.23
N VAL A 111 -10.89 10.29 14.07
CA VAL A 111 -11.11 11.55 14.80
C VAL A 111 -10.25 12.63 14.15
N TYR A 112 -10.89 13.51 13.38
CA TYR A 112 -10.21 14.54 12.59
C TYR A 112 -11.00 15.85 12.52
N PRO A 113 -10.50 16.93 13.09
CA PRO A 113 -9.37 17.03 14.02
C PRO A 113 -9.70 16.47 15.40
N CYS A 114 -8.69 16.06 16.17
CA CYS A 114 -8.84 15.61 17.56
C CYS A 114 -8.19 16.59 18.55
N THR A 115 -8.98 17.13 19.47
CA THR A 115 -8.48 18.02 20.53
C THR A 115 -7.86 17.23 21.69
N ALA A 116 -6.97 17.88 22.46
CA ALA A 116 -6.40 17.33 23.68
C ALA A 116 -7.47 16.89 24.70
N ASN A 117 -8.58 17.65 24.77
CA ASN A 117 -9.72 17.30 25.64
C ASN A 117 -10.33 15.93 25.27
N THR A 118 -10.55 15.69 23.98
CA THR A 118 -11.10 14.40 23.50
C THR A 118 -10.12 13.25 23.75
N ILE A 119 -8.81 13.46 23.53
CA ILE A 119 -7.77 12.46 23.85
C ILE A 119 -7.81 12.13 25.35
N GLY A 120 -7.84 13.17 26.22
CA GLY A 120 -7.87 13.00 27.67
C GLY A 120 -9.14 12.28 28.15
N LYS A 121 -10.30 12.57 27.58
CA LYS A 121 -11.56 11.90 27.90
C LYS A 121 -11.52 10.44 27.46
N PHE A 122 -11.17 10.17 26.23
CA PHE A 122 -11.18 8.82 25.66
C PHE A 122 -10.23 7.88 26.42
N VAL A 123 -8.98 8.30 26.72
CA VAL A 123 -8.02 7.47 27.46
C VAL A 123 -8.47 7.10 28.88
N ASN A 124 -9.35 7.93 29.48
CA ASN A 124 -9.90 7.71 30.82
C ASN A 124 -11.33 7.16 30.82
N GLY A 125 -11.88 6.78 29.65
CA GLY A 125 -13.23 6.22 29.54
C GLY A 125 -14.35 7.19 29.85
N ILE A 126 -14.14 8.51 29.65
CA ILE A 126 -15.17 9.55 29.87
C ILE A 126 -16.02 9.65 28.61
N ASP A 127 -17.27 9.33 28.75
CA ASP A 127 -18.26 9.19 27.68
C ASP A 127 -19.40 10.20 27.86
N ASP A 128 -19.11 11.49 27.54
CA ASP A 128 -20.01 12.61 27.76
C ASP A 128 -20.35 13.42 26.50
N THR A 129 -19.93 12.95 25.33
CA THR A 129 -20.23 13.55 24.03
C THR A 129 -20.54 12.48 22.99
N SER A 130 -21.25 12.84 21.91
CA SER A 130 -21.50 11.92 20.77
C SER A 130 -20.21 11.28 20.24
N VAL A 131 -19.11 12.04 20.21
CA VAL A 131 -17.81 11.52 19.74
C VAL A 131 -17.19 10.54 20.74
N THR A 132 -17.21 10.85 22.05
CA THR A 132 -16.63 9.94 23.07
C THR A 132 -17.45 8.66 23.20
N SER A 133 -18.79 8.72 23.06
CA SER A 133 -19.63 7.54 23.04
C SER A 133 -19.34 6.64 21.85
N VAL A 134 -19.19 7.22 20.64
CA VAL A 134 -18.77 6.46 19.44
C VAL A 134 -17.40 5.82 19.65
N LEU A 135 -16.43 6.55 20.22
CA LEU A 135 -15.09 6.01 20.51
C LEU A 135 -15.12 4.87 21.53
N SER A 136 -15.95 5.01 22.58
CA SER A 136 -16.12 3.97 23.62
C SER A 136 -16.64 2.67 23.03
N VAL A 137 -17.69 2.74 22.19
CA VAL A 137 -18.28 1.57 21.53
C VAL A 137 -17.29 0.98 20.51
N ALA A 138 -16.70 1.82 19.65
CA ALA A 138 -15.74 1.36 18.64
C ALA A 138 -14.55 0.61 19.27
N PHE A 139 -14.03 1.15 20.39
CA PHE A 139 -12.93 0.52 21.11
C PHE A 139 -13.33 -0.84 21.70
N GLY A 140 -14.51 -0.92 22.33
CA GLY A 140 -15.08 -2.17 22.85
C GLY A 140 -15.33 -3.21 21.75
N SER A 141 -15.79 -2.77 20.59
CA SER A 141 -16.08 -3.61 19.41
C SER A 141 -14.83 -3.90 18.55
N ARG A 142 -13.63 -3.45 18.98
CA ARG A 142 -12.35 -3.64 18.29
C ARG A 142 -12.30 -3.07 16.87
N ILE A 143 -13.10 -2.06 16.60
CA ILE A 143 -13.01 -1.29 15.35
C ILE A 143 -11.74 -0.46 15.37
N ALA A 144 -11.04 -0.40 14.23
CA ALA A 144 -9.83 0.41 14.11
C ALA A 144 -10.12 1.90 14.37
N ILE A 145 -9.36 2.53 15.26
CA ILE A 145 -9.49 3.95 15.59
C ILE A 145 -8.24 4.68 15.15
N LEU A 146 -8.41 5.74 14.34
CA LEU A 146 -7.35 6.63 13.88
C LEU A 146 -7.56 8.05 14.42
N ILE A 147 -6.58 8.58 15.10
CA ILE A 147 -6.63 9.92 15.71
C ILE A 147 -5.63 10.85 15.03
N ALA A 148 -6.10 12.04 14.62
CA ALA A 148 -5.28 13.12 14.09
C ALA A 148 -5.31 14.32 15.06
N PRO A 149 -4.30 14.48 15.92
CA PRO A 149 -4.24 15.55 16.92
C PRO A 149 -4.17 16.93 16.28
N ALA A 150 -4.90 17.89 16.88
CA ALA A 150 -4.91 19.31 16.49
C ALA A 150 -4.91 20.19 17.73
N MET A 151 -3.75 20.75 18.08
CA MET A 151 -3.58 21.60 19.26
C MET A 151 -2.33 22.48 19.14
N HIS A 152 -2.16 23.41 20.07
CA HIS A 152 -0.93 24.20 20.14
C HIS A 152 0.26 23.30 20.55
N ARG A 153 1.48 23.64 20.07
CA ARG A 153 2.70 22.87 20.34
C ARG A 153 2.91 22.61 21.85
N SER A 154 2.75 23.66 22.69
CA SER A 154 2.89 23.52 24.14
C SER A 154 1.92 22.54 24.78
N MET A 155 0.74 22.35 24.19
CA MET A 155 -0.23 21.32 24.62
C MET A 155 0.20 19.93 24.16
N TYR A 156 0.67 19.81 22.93
CA TYR A 156 1.12 18.53 22.38
C TYR A 156 2.38 18.01 23.09
N GLU A 157 3.30 18.90 23.43
CA GLU A 157 4.52 18.59 24.18
C GLU A 157 4.29 18.44 25.71
N ASN A 158 3.10 18.79 26.23
CA ASN A 158 2.73 18.56 27.62
C ASN A 158 2.82 17.09 27.96
N GLU A 159 3.52 16.77 29.05
CA GLU A 159 3.80 15.40 29.47
C GLU A 159 2.52 14.57 29.71
N ILE A 160 1.46 15.17 30.27
CA ILE A 160 0.17 14.50 30.48
C ILE A 160 -0.43 14.09 29.12
N ILE A 161 -0.43 14.99 28.14
CA ILE A 161 -0.99 14.69 26.80
C ILE A 161 -0.15 13.66 26.09
N ARG A 162 1.18 13.74 26.15
CA ARG A 162 2.09 12.73 25.58
C ARG A 162 1.86 11.36 26.20
N ASN A 163 1.71 11.28 27.51
CA ASN A 163 1.41 10.03 28.22
C ASN A 163 0.05 9.46 27.81
N ASN A 164 -0.97 10.33 27.64
CA ASN A 164 -2.28 9.90 27.14
C ASN A 164 -2.20 9.34 25.71
N ILE A 165 -1.47 9.99 24.83
CA ILE A 165 -1.24 9.52 23.45
C ILE A 165 -0.48 8.17 23.47
N HIS A 166 0.58 8.07 24.28
CA HIS A 166 1.36 6.84 24.40
C HIS A 166 0.49 5.68 24.93
N ARG A 167 -0.35 5.93 25.93
CA ARG A 167 -1.28 4.93 26.47
C ARG A 167 -2.30 4.48 25.44
N LEU A 168 -2.88 5.39 24.65
CA LEU A 168 -3.80 5.00 23.57
C LEU A 168 -3.09 4.21 22.47
N LYS A 169 -1.86 4.59 22.11
CA LYS A 169 -1.03 3.80 21.16
C LYS A 169 -0.77 2.39 21.69
N SER A 170 -0.48 2.22 22.98
CA SER A 170 -0.29 0.88 23.58
C SER A 170 -1.56 0.01 23.60
N PHE A 171 -2.73 0.64 23.51
CA PHE A 171 -4.03 -0.04 23.35
C PHE A 171 -4.37 -0.33 21.87
N GLY A 172 -3.50 -0.02 20.92
CA GLY A 172 -3.71 -0.28 19.50
C GLY A 172 -4.44 0.85 18.75
N VAL A 173 -4.61 2.03 19.35
CA VAL A 173 -5.15 3.21 18.65
C VAL A 173 -4.08 3.80 17.74
N PHE A 174 -4.43 4.02 16.48
CA PHE A 174 -3.55 4.61 15.49
C PHE A 174 -3.53 6.14 15.56
N PHE A 175 -2.38 6.73 15.20
CA PHE A 175 -2.22 8.17 15.16
C PHE A 175 -1.59 8.61 13.82
N VAL A 176 -1.99 9.79 13.36
CA VAL A 176 -1.25 10.57 12.36
C VAL A 176 -0.55 11.69 13.12
N GLU A 177 0.78 11.70 13.08
CA GLU A 177 1.54 12.71 13.81
C GLU A 177 1.32 14.11 13.22
N PRO A 178 1.10 15.13 14.05
CA PRO A 178 0.94 16.48 13.56
C PRO A 178 2.26 17.05 13.01
N THR A 179 2.17 17.84 11.95
CA THR A 179 3.34 18.58 11.44
C THR A 179 3.63 19.79 12.32
N MET A 180 4.88 19.90 12.80
CA MET A 180 5.31 21.02 13.64
C MET A 180 5.71 22.22 12.77
N VAL A 181 4.86 23.23 12.69
CA VAL A 181 5.09 24.45 11.90
C VAL A 181 4.68 25.68 12.74
N GLU A 182 5.53 26.70 12.78
CA GLU A 182 5.22 27.99 13.45
C GLU A 182 4.75 27.83 14.90
N ASN A 183 5.42 26.99 15.70
CA ASN A 183 5.05 26.67 17.08
C ASN A 183 3.63 26.06 17.24
N LYS A 184 3.07 25.48 16.18
CA LYS A 184 1.78 24.77 16.22
C LYS A 184 1.98 23.32 15.79
N ALA A 185 1.34 22.42 16.50
CA ALA A 185 1.09 21.06 16.04
C ALA A 185 -0.12 21.15 15.09
N LYS A 186 0.16 21.47 13.81
CA LYS A 186 -0.89 21.58 12.78
C LYS A 186 -1.50 20.21 12.56
N VAL A 187 -2.83 20.17 12.44
CA VAL A 187 -3.54 18.96 12.04
C VAL A 187 -2.95 18.45 10.71
N PRO A 188 -2.69 17.14 10.58
CA PRO A 188 -2.22 16.55 9.33
C PRO A 188 -3.11 16.93 8.14
N SER A 189 -2.56 16.95 6.94
CA SER A 189 -3.35 17.17 5.72
C SER A 189 -4.34 16.01 5.48
N PRO A 190 -5.44 16.23 4.74
CA PRO A 190 -6.33 15.13 4.34
C PRO A 190 -5.61 13.98 3.63
N ASN A 191 -4.58 14.27 2.82
CA ASN A 191 -3.79 13.23 2.13
C ASN A 191 -2.96 12.40 3.11
N GLU A 192 -2.28 13.00 4.10
CA GLU A 192 -1.55 12.25 5.13
C GLU A 192 -2.47 11.33 5.95
N VAL A 193 -3.70 11.79 6.23
CA VAL A 193 -4.71 10.94 6.89
C VAL A 193 -5.16 9.81 5.96
N LEU A 194 -5.43 10.09 4.70
CA LEU A 194 -5.81 9.07 3.71
C LEU A 194 -4.72 8.01 3.54
N ASP A 195 -3.45 8.43 3.43
CA ASP A 195 -2.32 7.49 3.33
C ASP A 195 -2.28 6.56 4.54
N ARG A 196 -2.52 7.12 5.74
CA ARG A 196 -2.59 6.30 6.96
C ARG A 196 -3.80 5.38 7.00
N VAL A 197 -4.93 5.79 6.46
CA VAL A 197 -6.12 4.94 6.29
C VAL A 197 -5.80 3.75 5.37
N PHE A 198 -5.17 3.99 4.24
CA PHE A 198 -4.73 2.92 3.34
C PHE A 198 -3.76 1.95 4.02
N GLU A 199 -2.79 2.46 4.79
CA GLU A 199 -1.88 1.62 5.57
C GLU A 199 -2.64 0.72 6.55
N ILE A 200 -3.58 1.29 7.34
CA ILE A 200 -4.34 0.54 8.35
C ILE A 200 -5.23 -0.52 7.69
N PHE A 201 -5.93 -0.20 6.62
CA PHE A 201 -6.73 -1.18 5.89
C PHE A 201 -5.88 -2.25 5.24
N SER A 202 -4.69 -1.90 4.75
CA SER A 202 -3.73 -2.88 4.25
C SER A 202 -3.20 -3.78 5.37
N TYR A 203 -3.09 -3.26 6.60
CA TYR A 203 -2.63 -4.01 7.79
C TYR A 203 -3.71 -4.92 8.39
N ASN A 204 -5.00 -4.53 8.31
CA ASN A 204 -6.14 -5.28 8.83
C ASN A 204 -6.66 -6.39 7.90
N ILE A 205 -6.04 -6.59 6.73
CA ILE A 205 -6.32 -7.78 5.94
C ILE A 205 -5.71 -8.97 6.68
N VAL A 206 -6.54 -9.63 7.50
CA VAL A 206 -6.43 -11.00 8.03
C VAL A 206 -5.00 -11.55 7.93
N HIS A 207 -4.44 -12.04 9.05
CA HIS A 207 -3.28 -12.93 9.02
C HIS A 207 -3.45 -13.92 7.87
N SER A 208 -2.88 -13.56 6.74
CA SER A 208 -2.96 -14.39 5.55
C SER A 208 -1.92 -15.47 5.75
N ASP A 209 -2.32 -16.72 5.88
CA ASP A 209 -1.41 -17.88 5.85
C ASP A 209 -0.59 -17.96 4.55
N LYS A 210 -0.63 -16.90 3.75
CA LYS A 210 0.05 -16.83 2.45
C LYS A 210 1.51 -16.49 2.63
N LYS A 211 2.33 -17.37 2.10
CA LYS A 211 3.78 -17.20 2.02
C LYS A 211 4.17 -16.65 0.65
N ILE A 212 4.87 -15.55 0.68
CA ILE A 212 5.32 -14.82 -0.52
C ILE A 212 6.83 -14.85 -0.60
N LEU A 213 7.36 -15.25 -1.75
CA LEU A 213 8.77 -15.16 -2.07
C LEU A 213 9.03 -13.98 -3.01
N VAL A 214 9.87 -13.05 -2.62
CA VAL A 214 10.26 -11.89 -3.43
C VAL A 214 11.76 -11.90 -3.65
N THR A 215 12.20 -11.64 -4.88
CA THR A 215 13.62 -11.37 -5.15
C THR A 215 13.78 -9.90 -5.55
N ALA A 216 14.84 -9.24 -5.08
CA ALA A 216 15.11 -7.84 -5.35
C ALA A 216 16.61 -7.52 -5.44
N GLY A 217 16.93 -6.37 -6.06
CA GLY A 217 18.31 -5.96 -6.31
C GLY A 217 18.95 -6.68 -7.49
N SER A 218 20.26 -6.56 -7.62
CA SER A 218 21.06 -7.21 -8.65
C SER A 218 21.99 -8.27 -8.05
N THR A 219 22.46 -9.21 -8.88
CA THR A 219 23.56 -10.09 -8.51
C THR A 219 24.90 -9.47 -8.87
N LEU A 220 25.94 -9.84 -8.11
CA LEU A 220 27.31 -9.41 -8.31
C LEU A 220 28.13 -10.63 -8.73
N GLU A 221 28.75 -10.57 -9.91
CA GLU A 221 29.64 -11.63 -10.38
C GLU A 221 31.09 -11.16 -10.21
N ARG A 222 31.85 -11.86 -9.35
CA ARG A 222 33.23 -11.43 -9.03
C ARG A 222 34.16 -11.59 -10.23
N ILE A 223 34.88 -10.54 -10.57
CA ILE A 223 36.01 -10.54 -11.51
C ILE A 223 37.29 -10.88 -10.74
N ASP A 224 37.50 -10.19 -9.61
CA ASP A 224 38.58 -10.40 -8.66
C ASP A 224 38.07 -9.99 -7.25
N PRO A 225 38.86 -10.06 -6.16
CA PRO A 225 38.43 -9.68 -4.83
C PRO A 225 37.93 -8.22 -4.69
N VAL A 226 38.20 -7.37 -5.69
CA VAL A 226 37.91 -5.92 -5.66
C VAL A 226 36.87 -5.51 -6.68
N ARG A 227 36.79 -6.21 -7.83
CA ARG A 227 35.94 -5.83 -8.98
C ARG A 227 34.84 -6.84 -9.21
N VAL A 228 33.67 -6.33 -9.57
CA VAL A 228 32.48 -7.13 -9.86
C VAL A 228 31.83 -6.70 -11.18
N LEU A 229 31.11 -7.60 -11.82
CA LEU A 229 30.15 -7.34 -12.89
C LEU A 229 28.75 -7.39 -12.28
N THR A 230 27.91 -6.43 -12.60
CA THR A 230 26.54 -6.34 -12.10
C THR A 230 25.63 -5.62 -13.07
N ASN A 231 24.33 -5.86 -12.93
CA ASN A 231 23.28 -5.10 -13.60
C ASN A 231 22.92 -3.86 -12.78
N LEU A 232 22.58 -2.76 -13.44
CA LEU A 232 22.03 -1.59 -12.76
C LEU A 232 20.64 -1.94 -12.21
N SER A 233 20.48 -1.99 -10.89
CA SER A 233 19.20 -2.19 -10.22
C SER A 233 19.22 -1.58 -8.85
N SER A 234 18.27 -0.70 -8.54
CA SER A 234 18.13 -0.10 -7.22
C SER A 234 17.47 -1.01 -6.17
N GLY A 235 16.78 -2.09 -6.61
CA GLY A 235 15.99 -2.95 -5.73
C GLY A 235 14.63 -2.41 -5.32
N LYS A 236 14.32 -1.12 -5.60
CA LYS A 236 13.11 -0.42 -5.13
C LYS A 236 11.81 -1.16 -5.42
N MET A 237 11.63 -1.71 -6.63
CA MET A 237 10.38 -2.38 -7.01
C MET A 237 10.10 -3.64 -6.17
N GLY A 238 11.10 -4.51 -6.03
CA GLY A 238 10.96 -5.73 -5.22
C GLY A 238 10.79 -5.40 -3.72
N ILE A 239 11.48 -4.39 -3.21
CA ILE A 239 11.29 -3.90 -1.84
C ILE A 239 9.87 -3.41 -1.62
N SER A 240 9.33 -2.57 -2.52
CA SER A 240 7.95 -2.07 -2.42
C SER A 240 6.92 -3.22 -2.43
N ILE A 241 7.13 -4.25 -3.26
CA ILE A 241 6.27 -5.45 -3.26
C ILE A 241 6.35 -6.19 -1.92
N ALA A 242 7.57 -6.40 -1.39
CA ALA A 242 7.77 -7.09 -0.12
C ALA A 242 7.10 -6.33 1.04
N GLU A 243 7.27 -5.01 1.10
CA GLU A 243 6.64 -4.17 2.12
C GLU A 243 5.11 -4.20 2.05
N ILE A 244 4.54 -4.08 0.85
CA ILE A 244 3.09 -4.08 0.67
C ILE A 244 2.51 -5.44 1.03
N ALA A 245 3.13 -6.54 0.59
CA ALA A 245 2.71 -7.88 0.95
C ALA A 245 2.76 -8.10 2.47
N ALA A 246 3.84 -7.64 3.12
CA ALA A 246 3.98 -7.73 4.57
C ALA A 246 2.95 -6.86 5.32
N LYS A 247 2.73 -5.61 4.88
CA LYS A 247 1.70 -4.71 5.44
C LYS A 247 0.28 -5.29 5.27
N GLN A 248 0.07 -6.18 4.31
CA GLN A 248 -1.17 -6.96 4.15
C GLN A 248 -1.19 -8.27 4.98
N GLY A 249 -0.29 -8.42 5.94
CA GLY A 249 -0.26 -9.55 6.88
C GLY A 249 0.29 -10.86 6.32
N MET A 250 0.91 -10.85 5.14
CA MET A 250 1.52 -12.04 4.54
C MET A 250 2.92 -12.30 5.11
N GLU A 251 3.32 -13.56 5.17
CA GLU A 251 4.69 -13.96 5.49
C GLU A 251 5.55 -13.79 4.23
N VAL A 252 6.58 -12.95 4.30
CA VAL A 252 7.42 -12.63 3.16
C VAL A 252 8.86 -13.11 3.37
N THR A 253 9.36 -13.92 2.45
CA THR A 253 10.80 -14.15 2.31
C THR A 253 11.34 -13.25 1.18
N LEU A 254 12.23 -12.33 1.54
CA LEU A 254 12.89 -11.42 0.60
C LEU A 254 14.33 -11.90 0.35
N ILE A 255 14.61 -12.44 -0.83
CA ILE A 255 15.97 -12.73 -1.28
C ILE A 255 16.52 -11.46 -1.94
N TYR A 256 17.50 -10.85 -1.28
CA TYR A 256 18.02 -9.55 -1.66
C TYR A 256 19.48 -9.60 -2.06
N GLY A 257 19.76 -9.19 -3.29
CA GLY A 257 21.12 -9.00 -3.80
C GLY A 257 21.68 -7.62 -3.44
N HIS A 258 22.28 -6.94 -4.42
CA HIS A 258 22.79 -5.59 -4.30
C HIS A 258 21.77 -4.56 -4.76
N GLY A 259 21.67 -3.41 -4.09
CA GLY A 259 20.79 -2.31 -4.46
C GLY A 259 21.03 -1.06 -3.63
N GLU A 260 20.41 0.03 -4.04
CA GLU A 260 20.57 1.35 -3.39
C GLU A 260 19.74 1.47 -2.11
N VAL A 261 18.66 0.69 -1.99
CA VAL A 261 17.73 0.79 -0.85
C VAL A 261 17.92 -0.39 0.08
N SER A 262 18.00 -0.11 1.38
CA SER A 262 18.07 -1.16 2.39
C SER A 262 16.76 -1.95 2.47
N PRO A 263 16.82 -3.28 2.67
CA PRO A 263 15.63 -4.07 2.94
C PRO A 263 14.86 -3.56 4.16
N PRO A 264 13.51 -3.62 4.12
CA PRO A 264 12.67 -3.17 5.22
C PRO A 264 12.81 -4.09 6.43
N SER A 265 12.72 -3.49 7.62
CA SER A 265 12.70 -4.21 8.90
C SER A 265 11.27 -4.31 9.42
N LEU A 266 10.50 -5.29 8.88
CA LEU A 266 9.14 -5.61 9.36
C LEU A 266 9.13 -7.03 9.96
N PRO A 267 8.32 -7.29 11.01
CA PRO A 267 8.36 -8.58 11.75
C PRO A 267 8.08 -9.80 10.88
N ASN A 268 7.28 -9.65 9.83
CA ASN A 268 6.88 -10.70 8.90
C ASN A 268 7.67 -10.71 7.59
N ILE A 269 8.81 -10.00 7.53
CA ILE A 269 9.76 -10.08 6.42
C ILE A 269 11.04 -10.78 6.89
N ASN A 270 11.29 -11.97 6.35
CA ASN A 270 12.58 -12.64 6.47
C ASN A 270 13.48 -12.27 5.29
N THR A 271 14.54 -11.50 5.54
CA THR A 271 15.48 -11.07 4.49
C THR A 271 16.71 -11.98 4.44
N ILE A 272 16.92 -12.60 3.27
CA ILE A 272 18.09 -13.43 2.96
C ILE A 272 18.95 -12.65 1.97
N ARG A 273 20.15 -12.26 2.40
CA ARG A 273 21.12 -11.60 1.52
C ARG A 273 21.90 -12.63 0.71
N ILE A 274 22.13 -12.29 -0.55
CA ILE A 274 22.93 -13.07 -1.49
C ILE A 274 23.87 -12.14 -2.27
N GLU A 275 24.89 -12.70 -2.86
CA GLU A 275 25.82 -11.96 -3.70
C GLU A 275 25.65 -12.38 -5.17
N SER A 276 25.82 -13.63 -5.52
CA SER A 276 25.90 -14.11 -6.92
C SER A 276 24.58 -14.70 -7.45
N ALA A 277 24.50 -14.84 -8.77
CA ALA A 277 23.39 -15.53 -9.43
C ALA A 277 23.28 -16.99 -8.98
N ALA A 278 24.42 -17.65 -8.73
CA ALA A 278 24.46 -19.01 -8.23
C ALA A 278 23.85 -19.13 -6.82
N GLU A 279 24.22 -18.20 -5.91
CA GLU A 279 23.63 -18.15 -4.56
C GLU A 279 22.13 -17.87 -4.61
N MET A 280 21.69 -16.93 -5.45
CA MET A 280 20.28 -16.62 -5.63
C MET A 280 19.51 -17.86 -6.12
N TYR A 281 20.07 -18.60 -7.09
CA TYR A 281 19.46 -19.83 -7.59
C TYR A 281 19.26 -20.86 -6.48
N GLU A 282 20.30 -21.16 -5.68
CA GLU A 282 20.22 -22.15 -4.61
C GLU A 282 19.28 -21.73 -3.48
N LYS A 283 19.26 -20.43 -3.12
CA LYS A 283 18.34 -19.91 -2.09
C LYS A 283 16.89 -19.94 -2.54
N ILE A 284 16.58 -19.55 -3.79
CA ILE A 284 15.21 -19.63 -4.35
C ILE A 284 14.75 -21.10 -4.36
N LYS A 285 15.60 -22.00 -4.84
CA LYS A 285 15.29 -23.43 -4.88
C LYS A 285 14.99 -23.98 -3.49
N PHE A 286 15.82 -23.64 -2.51
CA PHE A 286 15.61 -24.04 -1.12
C PHE A 286 14.29 -23.52 -0.56
N GLU A 287 14.00 -22.21 -0.74
CA GLU A 287 12.77 -21.58 -0.25
C GLU A 287 11.51 -22.24 -0.87
N ILE A 288 11.53 -22.49 -2.19
CA ILE A 288 10.40 -23.12 -2.87
C ILE A 288 10.16 -24.56 -2.37
N LEU A 289 11.21 -25.34 -2.17
CA LEU A 289 11.09 -26.76 -1.80
C LEU A 289 10.85 -26.99 -0.30
N LYS A 290 11.28 -26.05 0.58
CA LYS A 290 11.22 -26.23 2.04
C LYS A 290 10.13 -25.37 2.69
N ASN A 291 9.99 -24.12 2.28
CA ASN A 291 9.07 -23.18 2.90
C ASN A 291 7.74 -23.02 2.16
N ASP A 292 7.63 -23.68 0.99
CA ASP A 292 6.41 -23.85 0.24
C ASP A 292 5.63 -22.56 -0.06
N PRO A 293 6.25 -21.51 -0.66
CA PRO A 293 5.57 -20.24 -0.95
C PRO A 293 4.42 -20.45 -1.96
N HIS A 294 3.37 -19.64 -1.82
CA HIS A 294 2.21 -19.69 -2.73
C HIS A 294 2.41 -18.80 -3.97
N ILE A 295 3.15 -17.70 -3.79
CA ILE A 295 3.39 -16.68 -4.81
C ILE A 295 4.86 -16.31 -4.82
N MET A 296 5.43 -16.13 -6.02
CA MET A 296 6.79 -15.61 -6.21
C MET A 296 6.79 -14.40 -7.13
N PHE A 297 7.38 -13.29 -6.66
CA PHE A 297 7.71 -12.12 -7.46
C PHE A 297 9.21 -12.13 -7.76
N HIS A 298 9.58 -12.41 -9.03
CA HIS A 298 10.97 -12.45 -9.44
C HIS A 298 11.40 -11.13 -10.07
N CYS A 299 11.72 -10.13 -9.19
CA CYS A 299 12.05 -8.75 -9.57
C CYS A 299 13.55 -8.51 -9.69
N ALA A 300 14.39 -9.42 -9.20
CA ALA A 300 15.83 -9.24 -9.21
C ALA A 300 16.40 -9.14 -10.63
N ALA A 301 17.40 -8.29 -10.80
CA ALA A 301 18.20 -8.18 -12.03
C ALA A 301 19.38 -9.17 -11.96
N VAL A 302 19.07 -10.43 -12.26
CA VAL A 302 20.06 -11.51 -12.25
C VAL A 302 20.99 -11.39 -13.45
N SER A 303 22.29 -11.50 -13.23
CA SER A 303 23.28 -11.52 -14.32
C SER A 303 23.09 -12.71 -15.22
N ASP A 304 23.09 -12.48 -16.54
CA ASP A 304 22.97 -13.54 -17.55
C ASP A 304 24.29 -14.29 -17.78
N PHE A 305 25.41 -13.68 -17.35
CA PHE A 305 26.74 -14.24 -17.48
C PHE A 305 27.53 -14.10 -16.18
N THR A 306 28.39 -15.06 -15.91
CA THR A 306 29.39 -15.03 -14.83
C THR A 306 30.77 -15.37 -15.39
N LEU A 307 31.82 -15.07 -14.66
CA LEU A 307 33.18 -15.40 -15.11
C LEU A 307 33.41 -16.90 -14.99
N SER A 308 34.03 -17.50 -16.02
CA SER A 308 34.46 -18.90 -16.01
C SER A 308 35.50 -19.16 -14.90
N HIS A 309 36.40 -18.21 -14.72
CA HIS A 309 37.50 -18.29 -13.74
C HIS A 309 37.72 -16.92 -13.07
N PRO A 310 37.01 -16.61 -11.96
CA PRO A 310 37.30 -15.42 -11.18
C PRO A 310 38.74 -15.44 -10.66
N ALA A 311 39.44 -14.31 -10.73
CA ALA A 311 40.81 -14.22 -10.22
C ALA A 311 40.82 -14.22 -8.69
N GLY A 312 41.65 -15.10 -8.08
CA GLY A 312 41.79 -15.20 -6.62
C GLY A 312 42.56 -14.03 -5.98
N GLN A 313 43.24 -13.22 -6.81
CA GLN A 313 43.97 -12.02 -6.38
C GLN A 313 43.57 -10.84 -7.26
N LYS A 314 43.78 -9.62 -6.72
CA LYS A 314 43.52 -8.39 -7.46
C LYS A 314 44.32 -8.36 -8.76
N ILE A 315 43.63 -8.20 -9.89
CA ILE A 315 44.27 -8.10 -11.21
C ILE A 315 45.06 -6.80 -11.30
N ASP A 316 46.34 -6.93 -11.78
CA ASP A 316 47.21 -5.78 -11.96
C ASP A 316 46.63 -4.80 -12.99
N SER A 317 46.57 -3.51 -12.61
CA SER A 317 46.07 -2.42 -13.44
C SER A 317 47.05 -1.97 -14.56
N HIS A 318 48.29 -2.43 -14.51
CA HIS A 318 49.31 -2.06 -15.52
C HIS A 318 49.24 -2.92 -16.80
N LYS A 319 48.33 -3.93 -16.82
CA LYS A 319 48.07 -4.72 -18.03
C LYS A 319 47.45 -3.83 -19.11
N ARG A 320 47.98 -3.95 -20.35
CA ARG A 320 47.47 -3.19 -21.51
C ARG A 320 46.03 -3.53 -21.89
N SER A 321 45.57 -4.74 -21.57
CA SER A 321 44.20 -5.22 -21.82
C SER A 321 43.82 -6.29 -20.78
N LEU A 322 42.54 -6.40 -20.52
CA LEU A 322 41.93 -7.45 -19.69
C LEU A 322 40.87 -8.18 -20.52
N ASN A 323 41.12 -9.45 -20.82
CA ASN A 323 40.14 -10.31 -21.47
C ASN A 323 39.41 -11.13 -20.39
N LEU A 324 38.09 -11.05 -20.38
CA LEU A 324 37.23 -11.77 -19.46
C LEU A 324 36.48 -12.87 -20.23
N GLU A 325 36.70 -14.12 -19.85
CA GLU A 325 35.93 -15.25 -20.37
C GLU A 325 34.68 -15.45 -19.52
N MET A 326 33.52 -15.41 -20.15
CA MET A 326 32.25 -15.45 -19.48
C MET A 326 31.42 -16.65 -19.93
N THR A 327 30.72 -17.28 -18.97
CA THR A 327 29.78 -18.37 -19.20
C THR A 327 28.37 -17.97 -18.81
N PRO A 328 27.34 -18.51 -19.49
CA PRO A 328 25.95 -18.24 -19.11
C PRO A 328 25.62 -18.75 -17.71
N THR A 329 24.87 -17.95 -16.94
CA THR A 329 24.30 -18.37 -15.67
C THR A 329 23.06 -19.23 -15.87
N LYS A 330 22.68 -20.02 -14.86
CA LYS A 330 21.42 -20.76 -14.88
C LYS A 330 20.23 -19.80 -14.88
N LYS A 331 19.28 -19.99 -15.79
CA LYS A 331 18.06 -19.18 -15.85
C LYS A 331 17.06 -19.62 -14.78
N ILE A 332 17.12 -18.95 -13.62
CA ILE A 332 16.29 -19.24 -12.45
C ILE A 332 14.81 -19.37 -12.82
N ILE A 333 14.31 -18.40 -13.59
CA ILE A 333 12.89 -18.29 -13.93
C ILE A 333 12.37 -19.48 -14.74
N ASP A 334 13.24 -20.15 -15.53
CA ASP A 334 12.88 -21.32 -16.35
C ASP A 334 12.77 -22.61 -15.48
N GLU A 335 13.28 -22.58 -14.23
CA GLU A 335 13.29 -23.71 -13.30
C GLU A 335 12.16 -23.67 -12.26
N VAL A 336 11.67 -22.47 -11.90
CA VAL A 336 10.71 -22.26 -10.82
C VAL A 336 9.47 -23.16 -10.94
N LYS A 337 8.86 -23.22 -12.11
CA LYS A 337 7.67 -24.05 -12.36
C LYS A 337 7.94 -25.56 -12.42
N LYS A 338 9.19 -25.97 -12.56
CA LYS A 338 9.60 -27.37 -12.44
C LYS A 338 9.70 -27.80 -10.98
N TRP A 339 10.09 -26.87 -10.08
CA TRP A 339 10.16 -27.12 -8.63
C TRP A 339 8.77 -27.11 -7.98
N LYS A 340 7.89 -26.18 -8.40
CA LYS A 340 6.52 -26.09 -7.89
C LYS A 340 5.57 -25.55 -8.96
N ARG A 341 4.75 -26.43 -9.54
CA ARG A 341 3.86 -26.12 -10.68
C ARG A 341 2.75 -25.15 -10.30
N GLU A 342 2.19 -25.27 -9.09
CA GLU A 342 1.06 -24.50 -8.57
C GLU A 342 1.46 -23.09 -8.15
N LEU A 343 2.75 -22.85 -7.85
CA LEU A 343 3.27 -21.55 -7.45
C LEU A 343 2.85 -20.47 -8.46
N ILE A 344 2.21 -19.40 -8.01
CA ILE A 344 1.95 -18.26 -8.89
C ILE A 344 3.26 -17.50 -9.11
N LEU A 345 3.73 -17.49 -10.36
CA LEU A 345 4.97 -16.84 -10.74
C LEU A 345 4.71 -15.52 -11.46
N VAL A 346 5.24 -14.44 -10.91
CA VAL A 346 5.26 -13.10 -11.52
C VAL A 346 6.68 -12.81 -11.98
N ALA A 347 6.85 -12.72 -13.31
CA ALA A 347 8.12 -12.40 -13.95
C ALA A 347 8.25 -10.91 -14.23
N PHE A 348 9.48 -10.42 -14.37
CA PHE A 348 9.77 -9.05 -14.80
C PHE A 348 10.60 -9.05 -16.09
N LYS A 349 10.33 -8.08 -16.95
CA LYS A 349 11.04 -7.88 -18.21
C LYS A 349 11.22 -6.39 -18.45
N ALA A 350 12.45 -5.90 -18.26
CA ALA A 350 12.87 -4.59 -18.71
C ALA A 350 13.41 -4.69 -20.13
N GLU A 351 13.10 -3.69 -20.94
CA GLU A 351 13.65 -3.44 -22.28
C GLU A 351 14.14 -1.99 -22.33
N PHE A 352 14.86 -1.64 -23.39
CA PHE A 352 15.39 -0.31 -23.60
C PHE A 352 15.07 0.14 -25.02
N ASP A 353 14.48 1.33 -25.18
CA ASP A 353 14.14 1.95 -26.46
C ASP A 353 13.37 1.02 -27.41
N VAL A 354 12.17 0.60 -26.98
CA VAL A 354 11.30 -0.29 -27.78
C VAL A 354 9.88 0.26 -27.89
N SER A 355 9.20 -0.06 -29.01
CA SER A 355 7.77 0.26 -29.12
C SER A 355 6.95 -0.57 -28.12
N VAL A 356 5.78 -0.06 -27.73
CA VAL A 356 4.88 -0.74 -26.79
C VAL A 356 4.49 -2.13 -27.32
N GLU A 357 4.21 -2.25 -28.62
CA GLU A 357 3.85 -3.51 -29.26
C GLU A 357 4.98 -4.54 -29.16
N SER A 358 6.23 -4.08 -29.41
CA SER A 358 7.43 -4.92 -29.30
C SER A 358 7.70 -5.34 -27.85
N LEU A 359 7.53 -4.41 -26.90
CA LEU A 359 7.67 -4.68 -25.47
C LEU A 359 6.70 -5.77 -25.02
N VAL A 360 5.42 -5.60 -25.34
CA VAL A 360 4.35 -6.55 -24.99
C VAL A 360 4.59 -7.92 -25.61
N GLU A 361 4.96 -7.97 -26.90
CA GLU A 361 5.18 -9.24 -27.59
C GLU A 361 6.39 -10.00 -27.03
N ARG A 362 7.51 -9.31 -26.79
CA ARG A 362 8.71 -9.91 -26.16
C ARG A 362 8.42 -10.41 -24.75
N ALA A 363 7.68 -9.63 -23.97
CA ALA A 363 7.27 -10.01 -22.62
C ALA A 363 6.36 -11.25 -22.64
N TYR A 364 5.35 -11.28 -23.51
CA TYR A 364 4.45 -12.43 -23.64
C TYR A 364 5.17 -13.70 -24.12
N LYS A 365 6.13 -13.59 -25.03
CA LYS A 365 6.99 -14.70 -25.44
C LYS A 365 7.79 -15.25 -24.26
N LYS A 366 8.35 -14.35 -23.42
CA LYS A 366 9.07 -14.76 -22.20
C LYS A 366 8.13 -15.43 -21.20
N LEU A 367 6.93 -14.88 -20.95
CA LEU A 367 5.92 -15.46 -20.08
C LEU A 367 5.62 -16.92 -20.47
N LYS A 368 5.37 -17.17 -21.76
CA LYS A 368 5.10 -18.53 -22.27
C LYS A 368 6.30 -19.46 -22.05
N LYS A 369 7.52 -18.97 -22.34
CA LYS A 369 8.74 -19.78 -22.22
C LYS A 369 8.96 -20.27 -20.79
N CYS A 370 8.82 -19.38 -19.78
CA CYS A 370 9.03 -19.73 -18.37
C CYS A 370 7.75 -20.18 -17.65
N ASN A 371 6.62 -20.30 -18.38
CA ASN A 371 5.30 -20.66 -17.85
C ASN A 371 4.88 -19.78 -16.66
N ALA A 372 5.27 -18.49 -16.64
CA ALA A 372 4.85 -17.55 -15.60
C ALA A 372 3.34 -17.28 -15.70
N ASP A 373 2.74 -16.86 -14.58
CA ASP A 373 1.32 -16.53 -14.54
C ASP A 373 1.06 -15.08 -14.95
N PHE A 374 2.02 -14.22 -14.58
CA PHE A 374 2.05 -12.82 -14.97
C PHE A 374 3.47 -12.42 -15.38
N ILE A 375 3.56 -11.43 -16.26
CA ILE A 375 4.80 -10.74 -16.54
C ILE A 375 4.58 -9.23 -16.50
N VAL A 376 5.47 -8.53 -15.82
CA VAL A 376 5.51 -7.07 -15.72
C VAL A 376 6.59 -6.57 -16.66
N ALA A 377 6.19 -5.81 -17.67
CA ALA A 377 7.09 -5.27 -18.68
C ALA A 377 7.19 -3.75 -18.58
N ASN A 378 8.39 -3.22 -18.72
CA ASN A 378 8.64 -1.78 -18.75
C ASN A 378 9.78 -1.43 -19.72
N ASP A 379 9.75 -0.20 -20.24
CA ASP A 379 10.81 0.39 -21.05
C ASP A 379 11.61 1.36 -20.19
N LEU A 380 12.92 1.13 -20.10
CA LEU A 380 13.83 1.90 -19.25
C LEU A 380 14.23 3.25 -19.87
N ASP A 381 14.03 3.45 -21.16
CA ASP A 381 14.35 4.69 -21.85
C ASP A 381 13.31 5.81 -21.59
N ARG A 382 12.13 5.44 -21.14
CA ARG A 382 11.09 6.42 -20.84
C ARG A 382 11.44 7.30 -19.65
N THR A 383 11.25 8.60 -19.82
CA THR A 383 11.48 9.59 -18.76
C THR A 383 10.75 9.18 -17.47
N GLY A 384 11.49 9.05 -16.36
CA GLY A 384 10.93 8.64 -15.06
C GLY A 384 10.77 7.13 -14.85
N CYS A 385 11.23 6.28 -15.79
CA CYS A 385 11.12 4.81 -15.70
C CYS A 385 12.44 4.06 -15.46
N GLY A 386 13.57 4.77 -15.36
CA GLY A 386 14.91 4.21 -15.17
C GLY A 386 15.10 3.46 -13.84
N PHE A 387 16.23 2.76 -13.72
CA PHE A 387 16.55 1.92 -12.57
C PHE A 387 16.55 2.68 -11.23
N GLY A 388 17.10 3.89 -11.16
CA GLY A 388 17.16 4.72 -9.94
C GLY A 388 15.88 5.51 -9.65
N SER A 389 14.93 5.59 -10.59
CA SER A 389 13.69 6.37 -10.45
C SER A 389 12.75 5.82 -9.38
N ASP A 390 12.00 6.70 -8.70
CA ASP A 390 10.92 6.34 -7.78
C ASP A 390 9.61 6.01 -8.49
N THR A 391 9.51 6.38 -9.77
CA THR A 391 8.36 6.12 -10.63
C THR A 391 8.66 5.04 -11.66
N ASN A 392 7.62 4.47 -12.25
CA ASN A 392 7.70 3.57 -13.40
C ASN A 392 6.39 3.59 -14.20
N GLU A 393 6.44 3.15 -15.45
CA GLU A 393 5.31 2.79 -16.29
C GLU A 393 5.41 1.31 -16.62
N VAL A 394 4.33 0.55 -16.43
CA VAL A 394 4.38 -0.90 -16.62
C VAL A 394 3.18 -1.46 -17.38
N TYR A 395 3.41 -2.54 -18.11
CA TYR A 395 2.39 -3.37 -18.75
C TYR A 395 2.39 -4.73 -18.07
N ILE A 396 1.29 -5.05 -17.37
CA ILE A 396 1.11 -6.36 -16.71
C ILE A 396 0.32 -7.24 -17.67
N ILE A 397 0.90 -8.39 -18.03
CA ILE A 397 0.35 -9.31 -19.01
C ILE A 397 0.10 -10.65 -18.35
N ASP A 398 -1.09 -11.23 -18.52
CA ASP A 398 -1.45 -12.56 -18.01
C ASP A 398 -1.29 -13.68 -19.06
N LYS A 399 -1.53 -14.92 -18.66
CA LYS A 399 -1.48 -16.11 -19.56
C LYS A 399 -2.45 -16.04 -20.75
N LYS A 400 -3.55 -15.30 -20.62
CA LYS A 400 -4.55 -15.11 -21.68
C LYS A 400 -4.22 -13.93 -22.59
N LYS A 401 -3.04 -13.32 -22.41
CA LYS A 401 -2.59 -12.11 -23.11
C LYS A 401 -3.47 -10.88 -22.80
N LYS A 402 -4.18 -10.87 -21.67
CA LYS A 402 -4.86 -9.67 -21.20
C LYS A 402 -3.79 -8.71 -20.66
N ILE A 403 -3.87 -7.48 -21.10
CA ILE A 403 -2.88 -6.42 -20.78
C ILE A 403 -3.55 -5.42 -19.86
N LEU A 404 -2.90 -5.13 -18.72
CA LEU A 404 -3.23 -4.02 -17.85
C LEU A 404 -2.07 -3.02 -17.94
N HIS A 405 -2.35 -1.84 -18.50
CA HIS A 405 -1.41 -0.74 -18.54
C HIS A 405 -1.55 0.12 -17.27
N LEU A 406 -0.46 0.32 -16.57
CA LEU A 406 -0.35 1.27 -15.48
C LEU A 406 0.56 2.42 -15.96
N PRO A 407 0.01 3.62 -16.17
CA PRO A 407 0.77 4.79 -16.61
C PRO A 407 1.81 5.17 -15.54
N ILE A 408 2.70 6.09 -15.89
CA ILE A 408 3.77 6.54 -15.00
C ILE A 408 3.23 6.94 -13.62
N GLN A 409 3.67 6.25 -12.59
CA GLN A 409 3.30 6.47 -11.21
C GLN A 409 4.37 5.92 -10.26
N ARG A 410 4.24 6.19 -8.96
CA ARG A 410 5.17 5.68 -7.94
C ARG A 410 5.22 4.17 -7.93
N LYS A 411 6.43 3.61 -7.76
CA LYS A 411 6.65 2.15 -7.68
C LYS A 411 5.82 1.49 -6.57
N GLU A 412 5.55 2.18 -5.48
CA GLU A 412 4.68 1.72 -4.39
C GLU A 412 3.24 1.49 -4.87
N HIS A 413 2.68 2.40 -5.67
CA HIS A 413 1.32 2.24 -6.22
C HIS A 413 1.24 1.09 -7.23
N ILE A 414 2.28 0.93 -8.06
CA ILE A 414 2.39 -0.21 -8.97
C ILE A 414 2.46 -1.52 -8.19
N ALA A 415 3.28 -1.56 -7.13
CA ALA A 415 3.42 -2.72 -6.26
C ALA A 415 2.11 -3.09 -5.57
N ALA A 416 1.36 -2.10 -5.05
CA ALA A 416 0.04 -2.33 -4.43
C ALA A 416 -0.93 -2.96 -5.42
N LYS A 417 -1.02 -2.41 -6.64
CA LYS A 417 -1.92 -2.93 -7.68
C LYS A 417 -1.51 -4.32 -8.16
N LEU A 418 -0.21 -4.58 -8.25
CA LEU A 418 0.31 -5.89 -8.65
C LEU A 418 0.04 -6.96 -7.59
N VAL A 419 0.28 -6.65 -6.31
CA VAL A 419 0.00 -7.56 -5.19
C VAL A 419 -1.49 -7.88 -5.12
N GLU A 420 -2.39 -6.88 -5.21
CA GLU A 420 -3.84 -7.05 -5.28
C GLU A 420 -4.24 -8.03 -6.39
N LEU A 421 -3.80 -7.77 -7.62
CA LEU A 421 -4.13 -8.57 -8.80
C LEU A 421 -3.70 -10.04 -8.65
N VAL A 422 -2.52 -10.27 -8.09
CA VAL A 422 -1.96 -11.62 -7.93
C VAL A 422 -2.65 -12.39 -6.79
N ILE A 423 -3.03 -11.71 -5.72
CA ILE A 423 -3.82 -12.30 -4.62
C ILE A 423 -5.21 -12.70 -5.11
N ASP A 424 -5.85 -11.87 -5.91
CA ASP A 424 -7.17 -12.19 -6.48
C ASP A 424 -7.11 -13.41 -7.41
N GLU A 425 -6.04 -13.55 -8.20
CA GLU A 425 -5.82 -14.76 -9.00
C GLU A 425 -5.62 -15.99 -8.11
N HIS A 426 -4.87 -15.86 -7.01
CA HIS A 426 -4.67 -16.96 -6.07
C HIS A 426 -5.99 -17.40 -5.42
N ARG A 427 -6.85 -16.46 -5.00
CA ARG A 427 -8.19 -16.78 -4.45
C ARG A 427 -9.05 -17.55 -5.46
N LYS A 428 -9.11 -17.07 -6.71
CA LYS A 428 -9.87 -17.74 -7.78
C LYS A 428 -9.41 -19.19 -8.01
N ARG A 429 -8.12 -19.48 -7.89
CA ARG A 429 -7.59 -20.84 -8.02
C ARG A 429 -8.01 -21.74 -6.87
N LEU A 430 -8.02 -21.20 -5.65
CA LEU A 430 -8.50 -21.95 -4.47
C LEU A 430 -9.99 -22.26 -4.59
N ASP A 431 -10.80 -21.27 -4.98
CA ASP A 431 -12.24 -21.46 -5.17
C ASP A 431 -12.56 -22.53 -6.23
N ASN A 432 -11.79 -22.55 -7.34
CA ASN A 432 -11.93 -23.55 -8.40
C ASN A 432 -11.41 -24.94 -8.03
N GLN A 433 -10.67 -25.09 -6.93
CA GLN A 433 -10.21 -26.40 -6.42
C GLN A 433 -11.18 -26.99 -5.37
N LEU A 434 -12.03 -26.15 -4.77
CA LEU A 434 -13.01 -26.53 -3.74
C LEU A 434 -14.41 -26.79 -4.31
N GLY A 435 -14.70 -26.37 -5.54
CA GLY A 435 -15.94 -26.65 -6.28
C GLY A 435 -15.73 -27.68 -7.39
#